data_3afc68000ee875a9425c1628966d1b95
#
_entry.id   3afc68000ee875a9425c1628966d1b95
#
_cell.length_a   1.000
_cell.length_b   1.000
_cell.length_c   1.000
_cell.angle_alpha   90.00
_cell.angle_beta   90.00
_cell.angle_gamma   90.00
#
_symmetry.space_group_name_H-M   'P 1'
#
loop_
_entity.id
_entity.type
_entity.pdbx_description
1 polymer ?
#
loop_
_entity_poly.entity_id
_entity_poly.type
_entity_poly.pdbx_seq_one_letter_code
_entity_poly.pdbx_strand_id
1 'polypeptide(L)'
;ASDVYKRQAHINVHEAGAIESNGHKVLALPNHDGKLKADEIRKYLEDFYNDATNHYMVRPGMVYISFPTELGTIYTKKELEDISEVCKEYNLPLYADGARLAYGLAAEGVDVTIKDIAGICDLFYIGGTKCGTLFGEAVVTRRPELLPRFVSVIKLHGATLAKGRLLGVQFAALFTDGLYEEIGKHAVKMALKLKEGFKKKGYKLFMDSPTNQQFFILPNEKIDSLKKIASFELWGPRGEKETPVRFVTDWSTDEKDVDSLIEKL
;
A
#
# COMPACT_ATOMS: atom_id res chain seq x y z
N ALA A 1 -18.84 -3.39 12.61
CA ALA A 1 -18.36 -2.19 11.91
C ALA A 1 -17.68 -2.60 10.63
N SER A 2 -17.91 -1.89 9.57
CA SER A 2 -17.30 -2.17 8.27
C SER A 2 -16.41 -1.02 7.82
N ASP A 3 -15.44 -1.36 7.01
CA ASP A 3 -14.40 -0.44 6.62
C ASP A 3 -14.70 0.15 5.26
N VAL A 4 -14.48 1.45 5.08
CA VAL A 4 -14.62 2.13 3.79
C VAL A 4 -13.30 2.02 3.03
N TYR A 5 -13.34 1.39 1.86
CA TYR A 5 -12.14 1.03 1.10
C TYR A 5 -12.19 1.47 -0.35
N LYS A 6 -11.01 1.63 -0.94
CA LYS A 6 -10.88 1.72 -2.38
C LYS A 6 -11.12 0.35 -3.05
N ARG A 7 -11.76 0.34 -4.20
CA ARG A 7 -12.20 -0.87 -4.92
C ARG A 7 -11.06 -1.87 -5.23
N GLN A 8 -9.82 -1.40 -5.38
CA GLN A 8 -8.64 -2.19 -5.70
C GLN A 8 -7.67 -2.37 -4.50
N ALA A 9 -8.13 -2.06 -3.28
CA ALA A 9 -7.31 -2.30 -2.09
C ALA A 9 -6.99 -3.78 -1.96
N HIS A 10 -5.78 -4.09 -1.52
CA HIS A 10 -5.28 -5.45 -1.37
C HIS A 10 -6.22 -6.29 -0.49
N ILE A 11 -6.70 -5.72 0.62
CA ILE A 11 -7.64 -6.36 1.54
C ILE A 11 -9.01 -6.67 0.94
N ASN A 12 -9.40 -6.02 -0.16
CA ASN A 12 -10.67 -6.30 -0.85
C ASN A 12 -10.57 -7.46 -1.83
N VAL A 13 -9.38 -7.73 -2.39
CA VAL A 13 -9.24 -8.64 -3.54
C VAL A 13 -8.18 -9.72 -3.38
N HIS A 14 -7.26 -9.61 -2.42
CA HIS A 14 -6.10 -10.51 -2.32
C HIS A 14 -5.88 -11.18 -0.96
N GLU A 15 -6.69 -10.86 0.08
CA GLU A 15 -6.49 -11.37 1.45
C GLU A 15 -7.39 -12.57 1.80
N ALA A 16 -7.84 -13.31 0.80
CA ALA A 16 -8.63 -14.53 0.98
C ALA A 16 -9.85 -14.37 1.91
N GLY A 17 -10.47 -13.19 1.93
CA GLY A 17 -11.60 -12.90 2.80
C GLY A 17 -11.23 -12.71 4.28
N ALA A 18 -10.00 -12.31 4.60
CA ALA A 18 -9.57 -12.13 5.99
C ALA A 18 -10.42 -11.09 6.74
N ILE A 19 -10.87 -10.03 6.07
CA ILE A 19 -11.75 -9.02 6.66
C ILE A 19 -13.11 -9.64 6.99
N GLU A 20 -13.71 -10.33 6.03
CA GLU A 20 -15.03 -10.96 6.14
C GLU A 20 -15.03 -12.08 7.17
N SER A 21 -13.95 -12.84 7.28
CA SER A 21 -13.80 -13.91 8.27
C SER A 21 -13.80 -13.40 9.72
N ASN A 22 -13.50 -12.12 9.91
CA ASN A 22 -13.58 -11.43 11.21
C ASN A 22 -14.92 -10.72 11.45
N GLY A 23 -15.92 -10.97 10.59
CA GLY A 23 -17.26 -10.40 10.73
C GLY A 23 -17.41 -8.96 10.23
N HIS A 24 -16.45 -8.48 9.43
CA HIS A 24 -16.49 -7.17 8.81
C HIS A 24 -16.86 -7.28 7.32
N LYS A 25 -17.18 -6.17 6.70
CA LYS A 25 -17.45 -6.06 5.27
C LYS A 25 -16.66 -4.91 4.68
N VAL A 26 -16.04 -5.15 3.55
CA VAL A 26 -15.41 -4.08 2.77
C VAL A 26 -16.49 -3.25 2.07
N LEU A 27 -16.52 -1.94 2.35
CA LEU A 27 -17.38 -0.95 1.70
C LEU A 27 -16.53 -0.21 0.66
N ALA A 28 -16.47 -0.76 -0.55
CA ALA A 28 -15.58 -0.26 -1.60
C ALA A 28 -16.10 1.05 -2.22
N LEU A 29 -15.29 2.09 -2.18
CA LEU A 29 -15.53 3.36 -2.89
C LEU A 29 -14.76 3.40 -4.22
N PRO A 30 -15.17 4.28 -5.16
CA PRO A 30 -14.38 4.59 -6.35
C PRO A 30 -12.97 5.03 -5.97
N ASN A 31 -12.01 4.78 -6.84
CA ASN A 31 -10.65 5.29 -6.63
C ASN A 31 -10.17 6.06 -7.85
N HIS A 32 -9.27 7.02 -7.61
CA HIS A 32 -8.63 7.85 -8.61
C HIS A 32 -7.12 7.59 -8.54
N ASP A 33 -6.62 6.87 -9.52
CA ASP A 33 -5.22 6.43 -9.54
C ASP A 33 -4.80 5.69 -8.25
N GLY A 34 -5.72 4.88 -7.70
CA GLY A 34 -5.51 4.13 -6.47
C GLY A 34 -5.80 4.90 -5.18
N LYS A 35 -6.18 6.18 -5.23
CA LYS A 35 -6.49 7.00 -4.05
C LYS A 35 -7.98 7.16 -3.84
N LEU A 36 -8.39 7.31 -2.57
CA LEU A 36 -9.72 7.80 -2.18
C LEU A 36 -9.69 9.33 -2.13
N LYS A 37 -10.86 9.95 -2.32
CA LYS A 37 -11.05 11.38 -2.14
C LYS A 37 -11.90 11.68 -0.92
N ALA A 38 -11.57 12.71 -0.17
CA ALA A 38 -12.26 13.10 1.05
C ALA A 38 -13.74 13.42 0.81
N ASP A 39 -14.06 14.12 -0.30
CA ASP A 39 -15.43 14.47 -0.70
C ASP A 39 -16.30 13.24 -1.01
N GLU A 40 -15.73 12.21 -1.62
CA GLU A 40 -16.44 10.95 -1.91
C GLU A 40 -16.68 10.13 -0.63
N ILE A 41 -15.72 10.11 0.29
CA ILE A 41 -15.92 9.52 1.63
C ILE A 41 -17.03 10.25 2.37
N ARG A 42 -16.99 11.58 2.39
CA ARG A 42 -18.03 12.43 3.01
C ARG A 42 -19.40 12.13 2.44
N LYS A 43 -19.52 12.18 1.11
CA LYS A 43 -20.78 11.90 0.43
C LYS A 43 -21.33 10.52 0.78
N TYR A 44 -20.49 9.49 0.79
CA TYR A 44 -20.91 8.14 1.16
C TYR A 44 -21.46 8.09 2.61
N LEU A 45 -20.80 8.79 3.54
CA LEU A 45 -21.23 8.85 4.93
C LEU A 45 -22.51 9.66 5.09
N GLU A 46 -22.64 10.78 4.39
CA GLU A 46 -23.89 11.55 4.35
C GLU A 46 -25.05 10.71 3.83
N ASP A 47 -24.86 10.04 2.69
CA ASP A 47 -25.88 9.18 2.10
C ASP A 47 -26.28 8.06 3.08
N PHE A 48 -25.30 7.43 3.75
CA PHE A 48 -25.57 6.40 4.76
C PHE A 48 -26.36 6.94 5.95
N TYR A 49 -25.95 8.05 6.57
CA TYR A 49 -26.60 8.55 7.78
C TYR A 49 -27.95 9.21 7.51
N ASN A 50 -28.20 9.68 6.28
CA ASN A 50 -29.49 10.23 5.84
C ASN A 50 -30.49 9.15 5.38
N ASP A 51 -30.04 7.92 5.16
CA ASP A 51 -30.94 6.83 4.79
C ASP A 51 -31.77 6.37 6.01
N ALA A 52 -33.09 6.47 5.88
CA ALA A 52 -34.03 6.06 6.93
C ALA A 52 -33.93 4.56 7.31
N THR A 53 -33.32 3.76 6.43
CA THR A 53 -33.11 2.31 6.61
C THR A 53 -31.69 1.95 7.00
N ASN A 54 -30.84 2.90 7.35
CA ASN A 54 -29.42 2.68 7.66
C ASN A 54 -29.17 1.64 8.77
N HIS A 55 -30.16 1.46 9.67
CA HIS A 55 -30.10 0.47 10.73
C HIS A 55 -30.15 -0.99 10.24
N TYR A 56 -30.51 -1.23 8.98
CA TYR A 56 -30.39 -2.53 8.33
C TYR A 56 -29.10 -2.66 7.52
N MET A 57 -28.37 -1.57 7.35
CA MET A 57 -27.14 -1.55 6.54
C MET A 57 -25.92 -1.84 7.42
N VAL A 58 -24.83 -2.24 6.75
CA VAL A 58 -23.54 -2.39 7.44
C VAL A 58 -22.96 -1.00 7.72
N ARG A 59 -22.78 -0.71 9.01
CA ARG A 59 -22.28 0.60 9.47
C ARG A 59 -20.80 0.78 9.11
N PRO A 60 -20.42 1.91 8.52
CA PRO A 60 -19.01 2.28 8.38
C PRO A 60 -18.32 2.34 9.76
N GLY A 61 -17.16 1.73 9.88
CA GLY A 61 -16.42 1.63 11.15
C GLY A 61 -15.01 2.17 11.12
N MET A 62 -14.41 2.25 9.92
CA MET A 62 -13.04 2.74 9.73
C MET A 62 -12.87 3.18 8.28
N VAL A 63 -12.00 4.15 8.04
CA VAL A 63 -11.48 4.45 6.71
C VAL A 63 -10.08 3.85 6.59
N TYR A 64 -9.86 3.10 5.52
CA TYR A 64 -8.59 2.43 5.25
C TYR A 64 -8.01 2.89 3.92
N ILE A 65 -6.76 3.28 3.92
CA ILE A 65 -5.99 3.67 2.73
C ILE A 65 -4.68 2.89 2.67
N SER A 66 -4.08 2.78 1.49
CA SER A 66 -2.71 2.26 1.34
C SER A 66 -1.74 3.39 1.03
N PHE A 67 -0.57 3.38 1.67
CA PHE A 67 0.50 4.35 1.42
C PHE A 67 1.86 3.64 1.26
N PRO A 68 2.45 3.64 0.03
CA PRO A 68 1.85 4.04 -1.25
C PRO A 68 0.69 3.13 -1.67
N THR A 69 -0.07 3.58 -2.66
CA THR A 69 -1.19 2.78 -3.18
C THR A 69 -0.71 1.56 -3.97
N GLU A 70 -1.61 0.65 -4.30
CA GLU A 70 -1.29 -0.53 -5.14
C GLU A 70 -0.89 -0.15 -6.57
N LEU A 71 -1.27 1.05 -7.04
CA LEU A 71 -0.82 1.62 -8.31
C LEU A 71 0.49 2.42 -8.18
N GLY A 72 1.12 2.38 -6.99
CA GLY A 72 2.37 3.08 -6.73
C GLY A 72 2.24 4.60 -6.66
N THR A 73 1.05 5.14 -6.57
CA THR A 73 0.83 6.57 -6.32
C THR A 73 0.94 6.88 -4.84
N ILE A 74 1.17 8.14 -4.51
CA ILE A 74 1.28 8.63 -3.13
C ILE A 74 0.21 9.69 -2.85
N TYR A 75 -0.29 9.71 -1.63
CA TYR A 75 -1.10 10.82 -1.14
C TYR A 75 -0.19 12.00 -0.80
N THR A 76 -0.61 13.20 -1.14
CA THR A 76 -0.01 14.41 -0.57
C THR A 76 -0.43 14.58 0.89
N LYS A 77 0.31 15.40 1.64
CA LYS A 77 -0.04 15.72 3.02
C LYS A 77 -1.45 16.30 3.12
N LYS A 78 -1.80 17.20 2.19
CA LYS A 78 -3.13 17.82 2.13
C LYS A 78 -4.23 16.78 1.90
N GLU A 79 -4.05 15.83 0.98
CA GLU A 79 -5.04 14.76 0.73
C GLU A 79 -5.24 13.89 1.99
N LEU A 80 -4.17 13.57 2.72
CA LEU A 80 -4.27 12.81 3.98
C LEU A 80 -5.00 13.61 5.07
N GLU A 81 -4.69 14.90 5.20
CA GLU A 81 -5.33 15.81 6.16
C GLU A 81 -6.83 15.94 5.87
N ASP A 82 -7.21 16.11 4.59
CA ASP A 82 -8.61 16.22 4.19
C ASP A 82 -9.41 14.93 4.50
N ILE A 83 -8.83 13.76 4.25
CA ILE A 83 -9.44 12.48 4.64
C ILE A 83 -9.55 12.39 6.17
N SER A 84 -8.51 12.77 6.90
CA SER A 84 -8.50 12.75 8.37
C SER A 84 -9.57 13.68 8.97
N GLU A 85 -9.82 14.84 8.35
CA GLU A 85 -10.89 15.77 8.78
C GLU A 85 -12.27 15.11 8.65
N VAL A 86 -12.55 14.47 7.51
CA VAL A 86 -13.81 13.73 7.33
C VAL A 86 -13.91 12.58 8.34
N CYS A 87 -12.83 11.84 8.58
CA CYS A 87 -12.82 10.78 9.57
C CYS A 87 -13.17 11.28 10.97
N LYS A 88 -12.60 12.42 11.38
CA LYS A 88 -12.88 13.06 12.68
C LYS A 88 -14.33 13.53 12.79
N GLU A 89 -14.88 14.14 11.74
CA GLU A 89 -16.26 14.61 11.69
C GLU A 89 -17.26 13.49 11.96
N TYR A 90 -17.02 12.29 11.40
CA TYR A 90 -17.87 11.12 11.58
C TYR A 90 -17.41 10.14 12.67
N ASN A 91 -16.38 10.54 13.46
CA ASN A 91 -15.79 9.71 14.52
C ASN A 91 -15.36 8.31 14.03
N LEU A 92 -14.73 8.26 12.86
CA LEU A 92 -14.16 7.07 12.26
C LEU A 92 -12.64 7.11 12.41
N PRO A 93 -11.96 6.00 12.77
CA PRO A 93 -10.52 5.93 12.70
C PRO A 93 -10.04 5.92 11.23
N LEU A 94 -8.91 6.59 10.99
CA LEU A 94 -8.17 6.50 9.73
C LEU A 94 -7.01 5.52 9.89
N TYR A 95 -7.01 4.47 9.07
CA TYR A 95 -5.94 3.47 9.01
C TYR A 95 -5.13 3.57 7.73
N ALA A 96 -3.81 3.59 7.83
CA ALA A 96 -2.92 3.56 6.67
C ALA A 96 -2.15 2.23 6.59
N ASP A 97 -2.38 1.50 5.49
CA ASP A 97 -1.60 0.32 5.10
C ASP A 97 -0.24 0.76 4.58
N GLY A 98 0.79 0.51 5.37
CA GLY A 98 2.17 0.84 5.06
C GLY A 98 3.01 -0.34 4.57
N ALA A 99 2.43 -1.35 3.89
CA ALA A 99 3.16 -2.53 3.39
C ALA A 99 4.41 -2.18 2.57
N ARG A 100 4.40 -1.01 1.92
CA ARG A 100 5.53 -0.46 1.15
C ARG A 100 5.92 0.95 1.62
N LEU A 101 5.73 1.24 2.90
CA LEU A 101 5.89 2.59 3.45
C LEU A 101 7.27 3.19 3.16
N ALA A 102 8.36 2.45 3.32
CA ALA A 102 9.71 2.92 3.00
C ALA A 102 9.82 3.48 1.58
N TYR A 103 9.18 2.80 0.63
CA TYR A 103 9.22 3.17 -0.78
C TYR A 103 8.32 4.37 -1.11
N GLY A 104 7.21 4.52 -0.40
CA GLY A 104 6.36 5.70 -0.49
C GLY A 104 7.03 6.95 0.09
N LEU A 105 7.73 6.80 1.22
CA LEU A 105 8.48 7.89 1.85
C LEU A 105 9.75 8.28 1.07
N ALA A 106 10.24 7.42 0.20
CA ALA A 106 11.38 7.71 -0.68
C ALA A 106 10.96 8.16 -2.10
N ALA A 107 9.66 8.22 -2.38
CA ALA A 107 9.15 8.58 -3.70
C ALA A 107 9.46 10.04 -4.06
N GLU A 108 9.69 10.29 -5.36
CA GLU A 108 9.87 11.64 -5.85
C GLU A 108 8.59 12.48 -5.63
N GLY A 109 8.75 13.69 -5.10
CA GLY A 109 7.64 14.61 -4.82
C GLY A 109 6.85 14.27 -3.55
N VAL A 110 7.29 13.33 -2.72
CA VAL A 110 6.69 13.08 -1.42
C VAL A 110 6.82 14.30 -0.51
N ASP A 111 5.71 14.71 0.09
CA ASP A 111 5.63 15.86 1.00
C ASP A 111 5.24 15.46 2.44
N VAL A 112 5.25 14.16 2.73
CA VAL A 112 4.94 13.59 4.05
C VAL A 112 6.13 12.82 4.62
N THR A 113 6.26 12.88 5.93
CA THR A 113 7.19 12.06 6.72
C THR A 113 6.43 10.99 7.50
N ILE A 114 7.16 10.02 8.04
CA ILE A 114 6.55 9.03 8.95
C ILE A 114 5.92 9.70 10.20
N LYS A 115 6.46 10.86 10.63
CA LYS A 115 5.88 11.64 11.72
C LYS A 115 4.57 12.30 11.33
N ASP A 116 4.45 12.77 10.08
CA ASP A 116 3.19 13.30 9.56
C ASP A 116 2.13 12.21 9.49
N ILE A 117 2.46 11.02 8.98
CA ILE A 117 1.54 9.88 8.95
C ILE A 117 1.08 9.54 10.37
N ALA A 118 2.00 9.45 11.34
CA ALA A 118 1.68 9.23 12.74
C ALA A 118 0.85 10.36 13.36
N GLY A 119 0.95 11.59 12.82
CA GLY A 119 0.16 12.75 13.23
C GLY A 119 -1.25 12.78 12.67
N ILE A 120 -1.44 12.27 11.46
CA ILE A 120 -2.67 12.36 10.68
C ILE A 120 -3.54 11.09 10.86
N CYS A 121 -2.93 9.90 10.75
CA CYS A 121 -3.62 8.63 10.88
C CYS A 121 -3.76 8.20 12.35
N ASP A 122 -4.87 7.56 12.68
CA ASP A 122 -5.10 6.98 14.01
C ASP A 122 -4.30 5.70 14.21
N LEU A 123 -4.21 4.90 13.16
CA LEU A 123 -3.40 3.68 13.09
C LEU A 123 -2.69 3.61 11.75
N PHE A 124 -1.50 3.02 11.73
CA PHE A 124 -0.85 2.58 10.51
C PHE A 124 0.10 1.44 10.82
N TYR A 125 0.53 0.71 9.80
CA TYR A 125 1.64 -0.21 10.02
C TYR A 125 2.83 0.12 9.14
N ILE A 126 4.00 -0.21 9.65
CA ILE A 126 5.27 -0.09 8.97
C ILE A 126 5.59 -1.46 8.38
N GLY A 127 5.60 -1.54 7.06
CA GLY A 127 5.93 -2.75 6.34
C GLY A 127 7.38 -3.18 6.59
N GLY A 128 7.55 -4.42 7.04
CA GLY A 128 8.86 -5.00 7.27
C GLY A 128 9.25 -6.02 6.20
N THR A 129 8.36 -6.95 5.88
CA THR A 129 8.64 -8.11 5.00
C THR A 129 9.05 -7.71 3.58
N LYS A 130 8.58 -6.59 3.07
CA LYS A 130 8.99 -6.05 1.77
C LYS A 130 10.23 -5.16 1.84
N CYS A 131 10.71 -4.85 3.05
CA CYS A 131 11.80 -3.93 3.33
C CYS A 131 12.99 -4.60 4.06
N GLY A 132 13.16 -5.92 3.91
CA GLY A 132 14.33 -6.65 4.39
C GLY A 132 14.18 -7.34 5.74
N THR A 133 13.04 -7.25 6.44
CA THR A 133 12.80 -8.13 7.59
C THR A 133 12.52 -9.56 7.14
N LEU A 134 12.85 -10.52 7.97
CA LEU A 134 12.58 -11.94 7.72
C LEU A 134 11.06 -12.22 7.81
N PHE A 135 10.36 -11.52 8.70
CA PHE A 135 8.93 -11.66 8.94
C PHE A 135 8.41 -10.50 9.79
N GLY A 136 7.10 -10.24 9.68
CA GLY A 136 6.37 -9.33 10.57
C GLY A 136 6.31 -7.88 10.11
N GLU A 137 5.40 -7.18 10.75
CA GLU A 137 5.07 -5.78 10.51
C GLU A 137 4.97 -5.07 11.86
N ALA A 138 5.18 -3.75 11.92
CA ALA A 138 5.02 -2.97 13.15
C ALA A 138 3.76 -2.10 13.07
N VAL A 139 2.75 -2.41 13.88
CA VAL A 139 1.55 -1.58 14.00
C VAL A 139 1.81 -0.42 14.96
N VAL A 140 1.48 0.79 14.52
CA VAL A 140 1.66 2.03 15.26
C VAL A 140 0.32 2.70 15.47
N THR A 141 0.05 3.15 16.71
CA THR A 141 -1.12 3.95 17.03
C THR A 141 -0.81 4.94 18.13
N ARG A 142 -1.41 6.12 18.06
CA ARG A 142 -1.46 7.10 19.14
C ARG A 142 -2.74 6.98 19.96
N ARG A 143 -3.66 6.11 19.54
CA ARG A 143 -4.97 5.89 20.15
C ARG A 143 -5.11 4.43 20.62
N PRO A 144 -4.41 4.04 21.71
CA PRO A 144 -4.44 2.65 22.19
C PRO A 144 -5.85 2.18 22.57
N GLU A 145 -6.77 3.10 22.86
CA GLU A 145 -8.18 2.80 23.14
C GLU A 145 -8.91 2.17 21.93
N LEU A 146 -8.38 2.34 20.70
CA LEU A 146 -8.91 1.67 19.50
C LEU A 146 -8.57 0.17 19.46
N LEU A 147 -7.64 -0.28 20.31
CA LEU A 147 -7.16 -1.65 20.37
C LEU A 147 -7.48 -2.30 21.75
N PRO A 148 -8.78 -2.33 22.16
CA PRO A 148 -9.14 -2.87 23.47
C PRO A 148 -8.77 -4.35 23.55
N ARG A 149 -8.14 -4.76 24.66
CA ARG A 149 -7.73 -6.16 24.91
C ARG A 149 -6.81 -6.72 23.78
N PHE A 150 -5.99 -5.88 23.17
CA PHE A 150 -5.17 -6.22 22.01
C PHE A 150 -4.37 -7.52 22.19
N VAL A 151 -3.69 -7.72 23.34
CA VAL A 151 -2.93 -8.94 23.62
C VAL A 151 -3.82 -10.19 23.60
N SER A 152 -5.06 -10.10 24.09
CA SER A 152 -6.01 -11.22 24.05
C SER A 152 -6.43 -11.53 22.61
N VAL A 153 -6.65 -10.49 21.79
CA VAL A 153 -7.05 -10.63 20.38
C VAL A 153 -5.93 -11.28 19.57
N ILE A 154 -4.70 -10.78 19.66
CA ILE A 154 -3.56 -11.38 18.92
C ILE A 154 -3.30 -12.83 19.38
N LYS A 155 -3.51 -13.14 20.66
CA LYS A 155 -3.38 -14.51 21.15
C LYS A 155 -4.47 -15.43 20.59
N LEU A 156 -5.72 -14.95 20.55
CA LEU A 156 -6.83 -15.68 19.95
C LEU A 156 -6.57 -16.06 18.49
N HIS A 157 -5.95 -15.15 17.72
CA HIS A 157 -5.57 -15.39 16.33
C HIS A 157 -4.22 -16.11 16.15
N GLY A 158 -3.62 -16.66 17.22
CA GLY A 158 -2.37 -17.40 17.14
C GLY A 158 -1.11 -16.55 16.90
N ALA A 159 -1.23 -15.22 16.97
CA ALA A 159 -0.14 -14.29 16.64
C ALA A 159 0.78 -13.94 17.83
N THR A 160 0.56 -14.52 19.02
CA THR A 160 1.41 -14.32 20.19
C THR A 160 2.59 -15.28 20.15
N LEU A 161 3.77 -14.78 19.80
CA LEU A 161 4.99 -15.57 19.75
C LEU A 161 5.69 -15.60 21.12
N ALA A 162 6.16 -16.78 21.55
CA ALA A 162 6.94 -16.95 22.78
C ALA A 162 8.26 -16.15 22.77
N LYS A 163 8.83 -15.92 21.59
CA LYS A 163 10.04 -15.12 21.34
C LYS A 163 9.73 -13.89 20.49
N GLY A 164 8.62 -13.21 20.74
CA GLY A 164 8.15 -12.04 20.00
C GLY A 164 9.16 -10.89 19.89
N ARG A 165 10.15 -10.81 20.80
CA ARG A 165 11.27 -9.86 20.71
C ARG A 165 12.05 -9.94 19.39
N LEU A 166 12.02 -11.09 18.69
CA LEU A 166 12.68 -11.26 17.39
C LEU A 166 12.07 -10.32 16.34
N LEU A 167 10.77 -10.03 16.42
CA LEU A 167 10.14 -9.01 15.60
C LEU A 167 10.70 -7.62 15.93
N GLY A 168 10.74 -7.26 17.21
CA GLY A 168 11.23 -5.97 17.67
C GLY A 168 12.70 -5.71 17.30
N VAL A 169 13.56 -6.73 17.38
CA VAL A 169 14.99 -6.62 17.02
C VAL A 169 15.16 -6.27 15.53
N GLN A 170 14.35 -6.84 14.64
CA GLN A 170 14.38 -6.50 13.21
C GLN A 170 14.03 -5.03 12.97
N PHE A 171 12.96 -4.54 13.60
CA PHE A 171 12.57 -3.13 13.50
C PHE A 171 13.59 -2.21 14.17
N ALA A 172 14.18 -2.60 15.30
CA ALA A 172 15.28 -1.85 15.91
C ALA A 172 16.44 -1.71 14.92
N ALA A 173 16.83 -2.78 14.24
CA ALA A 173 17.88 -2.74 13.21
C ALA A 173 17.48 -1.83 12.03
N LEU A 174 16.27 -1.95 11.51
CA LEU A 174 15.79 -1.12 10.39
C LEU A 174 15.80 0.38 10.70
N PHE A 175 15.52 0.76 11.95
CA PHE A 175 15.51 2.17 12.37
C PHE A 175 16.84 2.65 12.99
N THR A 176 17.90 1.85 12.89
CA THR A 176 19.25 2.22 13.28
C THR A 176 19.96 2.85 12.08
N ASP A 177 20.68 3.95 12.31
CA ASP A 177 21.56 4.65 11.34
C ASP A 177 20.90 4.97 9.99
N GLY A 178 19.59 5.16 9.96
CA GLY A 178 18.86 5.53 8.74
C GLY A 178 18.65 4.41 7.72
N LEU A 179 18.85 3.15 8.11
CA LEU A 179 18.76 2.01 7.19
C LEU A 179 17.39 1.90 6.49
N TYR A 180 16.30 2.22 7.19
CA TYR A 180 14.96 2.17 6.60
C TYR A 180 14.79 3.13 5.41
N GLU A 181 15.32 4.36 5.57
CA GLU A 181 15.33 5.37 4.53
C GLU A 181 16.26 5.00 3.36
N GLU A 182 17.43 4.40 3.66
CA GLU A 182 18.37 3.95 2.62
C GLU A 182 17.77 2.83 1.77
N ILE A 183 17.13 1.86 2.39
CA ILE A 183 16.38 0.79 1.72
C ILE A 183 15.32 1.39 0.77
N GLY A 184 14.55 2.35 1.27
CA GLY A 184 13.54 3.04 0.46
C GLY A 184 14.14 3.72 -0.75
N LYS A 185 15.17 4.53 -0.56
CA LYS A 185 15.88 5.28 -1.61
C LYS A 185 16.50 4.36 -2.66
N HIS A 186 17.15 3.27 -2.22
CA HIS A 186 17.75 2.30 -3.13
C HIS A 186 16.70 1.68 -4.06
N ALA A 187 15.64 1.13 -3.52
CA ALA A 187 14.60 0.48 -4.31
C ALA A 187 13.92 1.44 -5.30
N VAL A 188 13.62 2.67 -4.86
CA VAL A 188 13.04 3.70 -5.73
C VAL A 188 14.01 4.10 -6.84
N LYS A 189 15.30 4.28 -6.52
CA LYS A 189 16.34 4.56 -7.52
C LYS A 189 16.38 3.46 -8.61
N MET A 190 16.34 2.19 -8.22
CA MET A 190 16.34 1.07 -9.17
C MET A 190 15.06 1.07 -10.03
N ALA A 191 13.91 1.35 -9.42
CA ALA A 191 12.64 1.45 -10.14
C ALA A 191 12.63 2.58 -11.17
N LEU A 192 13.10 3.76 -10.80
CA LEU A 192 13.15 4.90 -11.72
C LEU A 192 14.14 4.67 -12.86
N LYS A 193 15.29 4.02 -12.59
CA LYS A 193 16.22 3.59 -13.62
C LYS A 193 15.56 2.64 -14.62
N LEU A 194 14.82 1.66 -14.11
CA LEU A 194 14.04 0.74 -14.94
C LEU A 194 12.99 1.48 -15.77
N LYS A 195 12.22 2.40 -15.16
CA LYS A 195 11.23 3.24 -15.85
C LYS A 195 11.83 4.00 -17.04
N GLU A 196 12.95 4.66 -16.81
CA GLU A 196 13.64 5.40 -17.88
C GLU A 196 14.17 4.46 -18.97
N GLY A 197 14.64 3.27 -18.63
CA GLY A 197 15.05 2.24 -19.60
C GLY A 197 13.89 1.84 -20.52
N PHE A 198 12.73 1.52 -19.97
CA PHE A 198 11.53 1.19 -20.76
C PHE A 198 11.06 2.37 -21.63
N LYS A 199 11.03 3.59 -21.08
CA LYS A 199 10.67 4.80 -21.83
C LYS A 199 11.61 5.03 -23.03
N LYS A 200 12.92 4.92 -22.84
CA LYS A 200 13.93 5.06 -23.91
C LYS A 200 13.76 4.03 -25.02
N LYS A 201 13.25 2.84 -24.70
CA LYS A 201 12.93 1.79 -25.68
C LYS A 201 11.54 1.97 -26.32
N GLY A 202 10.81 3.03 -25.99
CA GLY A 202 9.52 3.37 -26.59
C GLY A 202 8.31 2.69 -25.97
N TYR A 203 8.45 2.00 -24.84
CA TYR A 203 7.33 1.39 -24.15
C TYR A 203 6.48 2.44 -23.41
N LYS A 204 5.17 2.27 -23.46
CA LYS A 204 4.22 3.16 -22.81
C LYS A 204 4.07 2.81 -21.32
N LEU A 205 3.92 3.82 -20.49
CA LEU A 205 3.51 3.64 -19.10
C LEU A 205 2.01 3.33 -19.05
N PHE A 206 1.63 2.36 -18.24
CA PHE A 206 0.25 2.14 -17.84
C PHE A 206 -0.13 3.10 -16.69
N MET A 207 0.82 3.32 -15.76
CA MET A 207 0.71 4.26 -14.65
C MET A 207 2.08 4.90 -14.42
N ASP A 208 2.11 6.21 -14.22
CA ASP A 208 3.34 6.93 -13.87
C ASP A 208 3.52 6.92 -12.34
N SER A 209 4.21 5.89 -11.86
CA SER A 209 4.48 5.71 -10.44
C SER A 209 5.81 6.33 -10.03
N PRO A 210 5.87 7.11 -8.94
CA PRO A 210 7.12 7.60 -8.35
C PRO A 210 7.77 6.62 -7.37
N THR A 211 7.20 5.42 -7.18
CA THR A 211 7.64 4.46 -6.16
C THR A 211 8.40 3.28 -6.76
N ASN A 212 8.65 2.25 -5.96
CA ASN A 212 9.31 1.02 -6.37
C ASN A 212 8.46 0.11 -7.28
N GLN A 213 7.20 0.44 -7.53
CA GLN A 213 6.31 -0.29 -8.45
C GLN A 213 6.23 0.44 -9.77
N GLN A 214 6.56 -0.21 -10.87
CA GLN A 214 6.55 0.37 -12.21
C GLN A 214 5.61 -0.38 -13.13
N PHE A 215 4.79 0.34 -13.88
CA PHE A 215 3.71 -0.23 -14.68
C PHE A 215 3.89 0.13 -16.15
N PHE A 216 3.98 -0.88 -17.01
CA PHE A 216 4.18 -0.72 -18.44
C PHE A 216 3.11 -1.44 -19.25
N ILE A 217 2.87 -0.99 -20.48
CA ILE A 217 2.08 -1.72 -21.45
C ILE A 217 3.07 -2.40 -22.40
N LEU A 218 3.07 -3.72 -22.43
CA LEU A 218 3.99 -4.50 -23.27
C LEU A 218 3.27 -5.35 -24.30
N PRO A 219 3.82 -5.49 -25.53
CA PRO A 219 3.37 -6.50 -26.48
C PRO A 219 3.46 -7.91 -25.87
N ASN A 220 2.49 -8.77 -26.16
CA ASN A 220 2.46 -10.10 -25.59
C ASN A 220 3.69 -10.96 -25.90
N GLU A 221 4.25 -10.82 -27.12
CA GLU A 221 5.50 -11.50 -27.54
C GLU A 221 6.69 -11.06 -26.64
N LYS A 222 6.73 -9.75 -26.30
CA LYS A 222 7.76 -9.22 -25.41
C LYS A 222 7.61 -9.74 -23.99
N ILE A 223 6.38 -9.85 -23.49
CA ILE A 223 6.09 -10.46 -22.20
C ILE A 223 6.63 -11.89 -22.14
N ASP A 224 6.34 -12.70 -23.16
CA ASP A 224 6.76 -14.11 -23.20
C ASP A 224 8.28 -14.26 -23.27
N SER A 225 8.98 -13.33 -23.92
CA SER A 225 10.44 -13.30 -23.95
C SER A 225 11.04 -12.87 -22.60
N LEU A 226 10.50 -11.82 -21.99
CA LEU A 226 11.01 -11.27 -20.73
C LEU A 226 10.76 -12.21 -19.54
N LYS A 227 9.66 -12.96 -19.52
CA LYS A 227 9.38 -13.97 -18.48
C LYS A 227 10.44 -15.07 -18.35
N LYS A 228 11.29 -15.24 -19.37
CA LYS A 228 12.41 -16.20 -19.35
C LYS A 228 13.62 -15.69 -18.56
N ILE A 229 13.68 -14.39 -18.30
CA ILE A 229 14.85 -13.71 -17.73
C ILE A 229 14.52 -12.82 -16.51
N ALA A 230 13.26 -12.49 -16.30
CA ALA A 230 12.81 -11.67 -15.19
C ALA A 230 11.46 -12.14 -14.69
N SER A 231 11.22 -11.97 -13.39
CA SER A 231 9.91 -12.18 -12.76
C SER A 231 9.18 -10.84 -12.68
N PHE A 232 7.94 -10.82 -13.16
CA PHE A 232 7.04 -9.67 -13.08
C PHE A 232 5.59 -10.14 -13.20
N GLU A 233 4.65 -9.28 -12.86
CA GLU A 233 3.23 -9.63 -12.84
C GLU A 233 2.48 -9.04 -14.03
N LEU A 234 1.48 -9.79 -14.52
CA LEU A 234 0.46 -9.20 -15.39
C LEU A 234 -0.49 -8.37 -14.53
N TRP A 235 -0.75 -7.14 -14.96
CA TRP A 235 -1.64 -6.25 -14.23
C TRP A 235 -3.04 -6.28 -14.83
N GLY A 236 -3.76 -7.34 -14.51
CA GLY A 236 -5.07 -7.66 -15.06
C GLY A 236 -5.04 -8.84 -16.06
N PRO A 237 -6.16 -9.13 -16.71
CA PRO A 237 -6.24 -10.18 -17.71
C PRO A 237 -5.36 -9.86 -18.93
N ARG A 238 -4.82 -10.91 -19.56
CA ARG A 238 -4.01 -10.76 -20.76
C ARG A 238 -4.86 -10.21 -21.92
N GLY A 239 -4.42 -9.09 -22.48
CA GLY A 239 -5.05 -8.50 -23.66
C GLY A 239 -4.77 -9.27 -24.94
N GLU A 240 -5.41 -8.90 -26.05
CA GLU A 240 -5.21 -9.57 -27.35
C GLU A 240 -3.81 -9.37 -27.91
N LYS A 241 -3.28 -8.14 -27.90
CA LYS A 241 -1.98 -7.76 -28.47
C LYS A 241 -0.96 -7.29 -27.45
N GLU A 242 -1.41 -6.54 -26.48
CA GLU A 242 -0.59 -5.95 -25.43
C GLU A 242 -1.28 -6.10 -24.07
N THR A 243 -0.48 -6.11 -23.00
CA THR A 243 -0.97 -6.32 -21.64
C THR A 243 -0.23 -5.39 -20.69
N PRO A 244 -0.93 -4.75 -19.74
CA PRO A 244 -0.29 -4.08 -18.64
C PRO A 244 0.49 -5.06 -17.76
N VAL A 245 1.68 -4.67 -17.35
CA VAL A 245 2.55 -5.46 -16.48
C VAL A 245 3.09 -4.59 -15.34
N ARG A 246 3.38 -5.21 -14.19
CA ARG A 246 4.01 -4.57 -13.05
C ARG A 246 5.38 -5.17 -12.79
N PHE A 247 6.41 -4.34 -12.79
CA PHE A 247 7.73 -4.63 -12.24
C PHE A 247 7.86 -4.01 -10.84
N VAL A 248 8.53 -4.70 -9.95
CA VAL A 248 8.74 -4.25 -8.58
C VAL A 248 10.22 -4.41 -8.24
N THR A 249 10.84 -3.35 -7.75
CA THR A 249 12.17 -3.38 -7.16
C THR A 249 12.07 -3.37 -5.62
N ASP A 250 13.10 -3.82 -4.96
CA ASP A 250 13.15 -3.86 -3.51
C ASP A 250 14.57 -3.56 -2.98
N TRP A 251 14.76 -3.76 -1.68
CA TRP A 251 16.01 -3.54 -0.98
C TRP A 251 17.18 -4.41 -1.50
N SER A 252 16.89 -5.55 -2.13
CA SER A 252 17.89 -6.51 -2.63
C SER A 252 18.15 -6.39 -4.13
N THR A 253 17.43 -5.51 -4.84
CA THR A 253 17.55 -5.35 -6.29
C THR A 253 18.95 -4.86 -6.69
N ASP A 254 19.73 -5.67 -7.40
CA ASP A 254 21.05 -5.29 -7.90
C ASP A 254 20.92 -4.38 -9.14
N GLU A 255 21.72 -3.30 -9.16
CA GLU A 255 21.75 -2.36 -10.28
C GLU A 255 22.17 -3.04 -11.59
N LYS A 256 23.06 -4.05 -11.54
CA LYS A 256 23.50 -4.83 -12.69
C LYS A 256 22.36 -5.64 -13.31
N ASP A 257 21.46 -6.16 -12.49
CA ASP A 257 20.30 -6.91 -12.99
C ASP A 257 19.31 -5.97 -13.69
N VAL A 258 19.13 -4.76 -13.16
CA VAL A 258 18.34 -3.70 -13.82
C VAL A 258 18.96 -3.34 -15.18
N ASP A 259 20.28 -3.11 -15.23
CA ASP A 259 21.00 -2.79 -16.48
C ASP A 259 20.88 -3.93 -17.50
N SER A 260 21.11 -5.17 -17.08
CA SER A 260 20.98 -6.36 -17.92
C SER A 260 19.56 -6.53 -18.48
N LEU A 261 18.53 -6.22 -17.69
CA LEU A 261 17.15 -6.26 -18.15
C LEU A 261 16.88 -5.16 -19.19
N ILE A 262 17.36 -3.92 -18.95
CA ILE A 262 17.20 -2.79 -19.89
C ILE A 262 17.91 -3.06 -21.23
N GLU A 263 19.07 -3.70 -21.23
CA GLU A 263 19.77 -4.08 -22.45
C GLU A 263 18.94 -5.05 -23.31
N LYS A 264 18.18 -5.93 -22.67
CA LYS A 264 17.37 -6.96 -23.34
C LYS A 264 15.95 -6.47 -23.73
N LEU A 265 15.58 -5.22 -23.40
CA LEU A 265 14.37 -4.60 -23.87
C LEU A 265 14.47 -4.28 -25.37
#